data_f01ffd90c0cfa712cb52b54bf3d7727b
#
_entry.id   f01ffd90c0cfa712cb52b54bf3d7727b
#
_cell.length_a   1.000
_cell.length_b   1.000
_cell.length_c   1.000
_cell.angle_alpha   90.00
_cell.angle_beta   90.00
_cell.angle_gamma   90.00
#
_symmetry.space_group_name_H-M   'P 1'
#
loop_
_entity.id
_entity.type
_entity.pdbx_description
1 polymer ?
#
loop_
_entity_poly.entity_id
_entity_poly.type
_entity_poly.pdbx_seq_one_letter_code
_entity_poly.pdbx_strand_id
1 'polypeptide(L)'
;MITKQPIILLNFTGVYDYEAFASSPCITHVDCHDISGVDCYCDEEARAELRRRLAPYPAKALHFIDSGDFHYLTEYWVSRLCEPFSLIVFDHHPDMQQPQWDGVVSCGGWVSDVLRNNPFVRNIIVVGASDELIAQIPDALREKVVFYSQSEIDHHRAWP
;
A
#
# COMPACT_ATOMS: atom_id res chain seq x y z
N MET A 1 -21.92 -2.93 19.83
CA MET A 1 -21.50 -1.54 19.50
C MET A 1 -20.58 -1.62 18.31
N ILE A 2 -20.90 -0.95 17.21
CA ILE A 2 -19.99 -0.81 16.07
C ILE A 2 -18.90 0.17 16.56
N THR A 3 -17.70 -0.33 16.85
CA THR A 3 -16.56 0.53 17.16
C THR A 3 -16.24 1.31 15.91
N LYS A 4 -16.32 2.64 15.98
CA LYS A 4 -15.98 3.52 14.88
C LYS A 4 -14.51 3.30 14.54
N GLN A 5 -14.21 2.87 13.31
CA GLN A 5 -12.85 2.65 12.84
C GLN A 5 -12.08 3.99 12.86
N PRO A 6 -10.85 4.04 13.38
CA PRO A 6 -10.02 5.22 13.28
C PRO A 6 -9.79 5.59 11.80
N ILE A 7 -9.71 6.89 11.53
CA ILE A 7 -9.36 7.42 10.21
C ILE A 7 -8.09 8.23 10.38
N ILE A 8 -7.06 7.87 9.64
CA ILE A 8 -5.72 8.47 9.71
C ILE A 8 -5.38 8.98 8.32
N LEU A 9 -4.98 10.25 8.24
CA LEU A 9 -4.60 10.90 7.01
C LEU A 9 -3.13 11.32 7.11
N LEU A 10 -2.31 10.74 6.25
CA LEU A 10 -0.91 11.09 6.09
C LEU A 10 -0.79 12.14 5.00
N ASN A 11 -0.19 13.28 5.29
CA ASN A 11 -0.08 14.39 4.36
C ASN A 11 1.40 14.67 4.07
N PHE A 12 1.85 14.29 2.88
CA PHE A 12 3.22 14.50 2.39
C PHE A 12 3.32 15.68 1.44
N THR A 13 2.29 15.90 0.61
CA THR A 13 2.35 16.85 -0.50
C THR A 13 1.33 18.00 -0.41
N GLY A 14 0.40 17.93 0.55
CA GLY A 14 -0.70 18.89 0.64
C GLY A 14 -1.89 18.52 -0.26
N VAL A 15 -1.93 17.33 -0.84
CA VAL A 15 -3.01 16.91 -1.76
C VAL A 15 -4.39 16.99 -1.11
N TYR A 16 -4.47 16.85 0.22
CA TYR A 16 -5.72 16.92 0.97
C TYR A 16 -6.10 18.29 1.48
N ASP A 17 -5.27 19.33 1.32
CA ASP A 17 -5.48 20.64 1.94
C ASP A 17 -6.76 21.33 1.48
N TYR A 18 -7.23 21.01 0.28
CA TYR A 18 -8.46 21.56 -0.30
C TYR A 18 -9.63 20.58 -0.29
N GLU A 19 -9.46 19.40 0.30
CA GLU A 19 -10.49 18.37 0.35
C GLU A 19 -11.42 18.57 1.54
N ALA A 20 -12.70 18.78 1.29
CA ALA A 20 -13.68 19.07 2.33
C ALA A 20 -13.77 17.99 3.42
N PHE A 21 -13.57 16.70 3.07
CA PHE A 21 -13.60 15.61 4.03
C PHE A 21 -12.44 15.69 5.03
N ALA A 22 -11.27 16.20 4.60
CA ALA A 22 -10.09 16.26 5.44
C ALA A 22 -10.28 17.17 6.67
N SER A 23 -11.15 18.18 6.60
CA SER A 23 -11.48 19.04 7.75
C SER A 23 -12.37 18.37 8.81
N SER A 24 -12.76 17.10 8.62
CA SER A 24 -13.61 16.39 9.58
C SER A 24 -12.91 16.17 10.92
N PRO A 25 -13.57 16.46 12.06
CA PRO A 25 -12.99 16.25 13.39
C PRO A 25 -12.80 14.75 13.74
N CYS A 26 -13.28 13.86 12.88
CA CYS A 26 -13.10 12.41 13.03
C CYS A 26 -11.80 11.87 12.41
N ILE A 27 -11.04 12.72 11.73
CA ILE A 27 -9.80 12.36 11.06
C ILE A 27 -8.60 12.79 11.91
N THR A 28 -7.68 11.88 12.09
CA THR A 28 -6.39 12.18 12.69
C THR A 28 -5.40 12.52 11.60
N HIS A 29 -4.89 13.74 11.60
CA HIS A 29 -3.88 14.19 10.64
C HIS A 29 -2.48 13.87 11.14
N VAL A 30 -1.64 13.38 10.24
CA VAL A 30 -0.22 13.17 10.45
C VAL A 30 0.54 13.97 9.40
N ASP A 31 1.20 15.01 9.84
CA ASP A 31 2.05 15.83 8.98
C ASP A 31 3.33 15.07 8.65
N CYS A 32 3.63 14.93 7.36
CA CYS A 32 4.80 14.24 6.83
C CYS A 32 5.57 15.07 5.81
N HIS A 33 5.27 16.38 5.66
CA HIS A 33 5.92 17.25 4.69
C HIS A 33 7.43 17.43 4.90
N ASP A 34 7.90 17.29 6.13
CA ASP A 34 9.29 17.47 6.51
C ASP A 34 10.15 16.21 6.29
N ILE A 35 9.55 15.10 5.88
CA ILE A 35 10.29 13.86 5.65
C ILE A 35 10.79 13.83 4.21
N SER A 36 12.09 13.85 4.02
CA SER A 36 12.73 13.65 2.72
C SER A 36 13.02 12.17 2.44
N GLY A 37 13.24 11.81 1.18
CA GLY A 37 13.57 10.44 0.79
C GLY A 37 12.37 9.47 0.81
N VAL A 38 11.15 9.99 0.61
CA VAL A 38 9.89 9.25 0.70
C VAL A 38 9.10 9.16 -0.62
N ASP A 39 9.47 9.93 -1.63
CA ASP A 39 8.74 10.01 -2.89
C ASP A 39 9.06 8.81 -3.78
N CYS A 40 8.08 7.99 -4.13
CA CYS A 40 8.18 6.72 -4.85
C CYS A 40 9.10 5.68 -4.21
N TYR A 41 10.14 6.11 -3.54
CA TYR A 41 11.17 5.29 -2.87
C TYR A 41 11.34 5.78 -1.46
N CYS A 42 11.44 4.83 -0.53
CA CYS A 42 11.68 5.13 0.87
C CYS A 42 13.02 4.55 1.29
N ASP A 43 13.99 5.41 1.56
CA ASP A 43 15.29 5.02 2.06
C ASP A 43 15.23 4.60 3.56
N GLU A 44 16.32 4.09 4.08
CA GLU A 44 16.36 3.55 5.44
C GLU A 44 16.15 4.63 6.51
N GLU A 45 16.65 5.84 6.31
CA GLU A 45 16.49 6.96 7.24
C GLU A 45 15.03 7.45 7.27
N ALA A 46 14.44 7.67 6.11
CA ALA A 46 13.04 8.02 5.97
C ALA A 46 12.11 6.94 6.54
N ARG A 47 12.43 5.66 6.30
CA ARG A 47 11.71 4.51 6.83
C ARG A 47 11.75 4.46 8.36
N ALA A 48 12.88 4.76 8.97
CA ALA A 48 13.02 4.83 10.43
C ALA A 48 12.18 5.97 11.00
N GLU A 49 12.21 7.15 10.38
CA GLU A 49 11.41 8.30 10.80
C GLU A 49 9.91 8.03 10.66
N LEU A 50 9.47 7.47 9.53
CA LEU A 50 8.07 7.08 9.32
C LEU A 50 7.61 6.06 10.36
N ARG A 51 8.41 5.04 10.65
CA ARG A 51 8.09 4.06 11.70
C ARG A 51 7.92 4.71 13.05
N ARG A 52 8.79 5.66 13.41
CA ARG A 52 8.71 6.39 14.67
C ARG A 52 7.42 7.25 14.73
N ARG A 53 7.13 8.00 13.65
CA ARG A 53 5.99 8.92 13.56
C ARG A 53 4.66 8.18 13.53
N LEU A 54 4.60 7.04 12.86
CA LEU A 54 3.38 6.27 12.68
C LEU A 54 3.14 5.23 13.80
N ALA A 55 4.11 4.97 14.66
CA ALA A 55 3.99 4.00 15.75
C ALA A 55 2.77 4.19 16.67
N PRO A 56 2.33 5.43 17.01
CA PRO A 56 1.16 5.63 17.86
C PRO A 56 -0.18 5.23 17.23
N TYR A 57 -0.24 5.09 15.90
CA TYR A 57 -1.50 4.87 15.19
C TYR A 57 -1.74 3.38 14.92
N PRO A 58 -2.99 2.91 14.97
CA PRO A 58 -3.31 1.49 14.79
C PRO A 58 -3.18 1.07 13.31
N ALA A 59 -2.72 -0.17 13.08
CA ALA A 59 -2.72 -0.77 11.74
C ALA A 59 -4.15 -1.04 11.23
N LYS A 60 -5.06 -1.43 12.13
CA LYS A 60 -6.49 -1.64 11.80
C LYS A 60 -7.23 -0.30 11.81
N ALA A 61 -7.19 0.41 10.71
CA ALA A 61 -7.81 1.72 10.51
C ALA A 61 -8.09 1.96 9.02
N LEU A 62 -8.77 3.05 8.71
CA LEU A 62 -8.80 3.61 7.37
C LEU A 62 -7.62 4.59 7.24
N HIS A 63 -6.69 4.31 6.34
CA HIS A 63 -5.54 5.16 6.08
C HIS A 63 -5.68 5.85 4.74
N PHE A 64 -5.62 7.17 4.73
CA PHE A 64 -5.37 7.98 3.54
C PHE A 64 -3.86 8.20 3.44
N ILE A 65 -3.26 7.78 2.34
CA ILE A 65 -1.79 7.72 2.17
C ILE A 65 -1.35 8.67 1.05
N ASP A 66 -1.85 9.89 1.02
CA ASP A 66 -1.50 10.91 0.04
C ASP A 66 -1.70 10.43 -1.43
N SER A 67 -0.70 10.59 -2.29
CA SER A 67 -0.72 10.10 -3.68
C SER A 67 -0.28 8.64 -3.80
N GLY A 68 -0.40 8.08 -5.00
CA GLY A 68 0.09 6.74 -5.32
C GLY A 68 1.59 6.53 -5.07
N ASP A 69 2.37 7.61 -5.03
CA ASP A 69 3.81 7.55 -4.78
C ASP A 69 4.16 7.05 -3.36
N PHE A 70 3.21 7.15 -2.44
CA PHE A 70 3.38 6.77 -1.02
C PHE A 70 2.66 5.47 -0.65
N HIS A 71 1.97 4.79 -1.57
CA HIS A 71 1.16 3.61 -1.24
C HIS A 71 1.98 2.42 -0.72
N TYR A 72 3.32 2.42 -0.92
CA TYR A 72 4.24 1.46 -0.31
C TYR A 72 4.15 1.43 1.23
N LEU A 73 3.62 2.48 1.87
CA LEU A 73 3.36 2.50 3.32
C LEU A 73 2.34 1.43 3.75
N THR A 74 1.62 0.84 2.83
CA THR A 74 0.77 -0.32 3.12
C THR A 74 1.61 -1.48 3.67
N GLU A 75 2.85 -1.69 3.18
CA GLU A 75 3.79 -2.66 3.75
C GLU A 75 4.01 -2.42 5.25
N TYR A 76 4.25 -1.18 5.65
CA TYR A 76 4.41 -0.83 7.05
C TYR A 76 3.17 -1.17 7.89
N TRP A 77 1.98 -0.84 7.41
CA TRP A 77 0.74 -1.11 8.15
C TRP A 77 0.48 -2.61 8.30
N VAL A 78 0.61 -3.39 7.22
CA VAL A 78 0.37 -4.83 7.29
C VAL A 78 1.48 -5.59 8.03
N SER A 79 2.70 -5.05 8.09
CA SER A 79 3.80 -5.65 8.87
C SER A 79 3.52 -5.67 10.39
N ARG A 80 2.59 -4.84 10.85
CA ARG A 80 2.18 -4.75 12.26
C ARG A 80 1.00 -5.68 12.61
N LEU A 81 0.46 -6.41 11.63
CA LEU A 81 -0.55 -7.42 11.87
C LEU A 81 0.11 -8.70 12.37
N CYS A 82 -0.38 -9.22 13.50
CA CYS A 82 0.15 -10.43 14.14
C CYS A 82 -0.81 -11.63 14.03
N GLU A 83 -1.73 -11.59 13.07
CA GLU A 83 -2.71 -12.64 12.79
C GLU A 83 -2.82 -12.87 11.27
N PRO A 84 -3.22 -14.08 10.83
CA PRO A 84 -3.36 -14.36 9.41
C PRO A 84 -4.32 -13.41 8.71
N PHE A 85 -3.92 -12.89 7.53
CA PHE A 85 -4.73 -11.99 6.71
C PHE A 85 -4.57 -12.29 5.22
N SER A 86 -5.51 -11.80 4.43
CA SER A 86 -5.41 -11.71 2.98
C SER A 86 -5.31 -10.25 2.57
N LEU A 87 -4.43 -9.95 1.61
CA LEU A 87 -4.24 -8.62 1.05
C LEU A 87 -4.97 -8.54 -0.29
N ILE A 88 -5.81 -7.53 -0.46
CA ILE A 88 -6.44 -7.22 -1.75
C ILE A 88 -5.95 -5.84 -2.17
N VAL A 89 -5.38 -5.75 -3.37
CA VAL A 89 -4.84 -4.53 -3.96
C VAL A 89 -5.64 -4.19 -5.20
N PHE A 90 -6.15 -2.98 -5.28
CA PHE A 90 -6.80 -2.43 -6.48
C PHE A 90 -5.83 -1.42 -7.10
N ASP A 91 -5.11 -1.85 -8.13
CA ASP A 91 -4.10 -1.04 -8.78
C ASP A 91 -3.89 -1.46 -10.24
N HIS A 92 -3.48 -0.52 -11.09
CA HIS A 92 -3.06 -0.79 -12.47
C HIS A 92 -1.68 -1.44 -12.57
N HIS A 93 -0.92 -1.46 -11.46
CA HIS A 93 0.39 -2.08 -11.35
C HIS A 93 0.35 -3.26 -10.37
N PRO A 94 1.13 -4.30 -10.60
CA PRO A 94 1.22 -5.43 -9.67
C PRO A 94 2.06 -5.14 -8.42
N ASP A 95 2.87 -4.08 -8.45
CA ASP A 95 3.83 -3.65 -7.41
C ASP A 95 4.75 -4.75 -6.91
N MET A 96 5.20 -5.58 -7.87
CA MET A 96 6.03 -6.74 -7.61
C MET A 96 7.42 -6.65 -8.26
N GLN A 97 7.87 -5.43 -8.55
CA GLN A 97 9.21 -5.19 -9.06
C GLN A 97 10.28 -5.68 -8.06
N GLN A 98 11.41 -6.13 -8.61
CA GLN A 98 12.55 -6.47 -7.77
C GLN A 98 13.16 -5.18 -7.21
N PRO A 99 13.59 -5.18 -5.92
CA PRO A 99 14.26 -4.02 -5.35
C PRO A 99 15.52 -3.70 -6.16
N GLN A 100 15.68 -2.43 -6.51
CA GLN A 100 16.86 -1.96 -7.23
C GLN A 100 18.04 -1.69 -6.27
N TRP A 101 17.74 -1.41 -5.01
CA TRP A 101 18.71 -1.15 -3.96
C TRP A 101 18.31 -1.87 -2.67
N ASP A 102 19.29 -2.41 -1.97
CA ASP A 102 19.05 -3.04 -0.67
C ASP A 102 18.56 -2.02 0.36
N GLY A 103 17.54 -2.39 1.13
CA GLY A 103 16.98 -1.56 2.21
C GLY A 103 15.98 -0.50 1.75
N VAL A 104 15.82 -0.28 0.45
CA VAL A 104 14.87 0.69 -0.10
C VAL A 104 13.53 0.01 -0.44
N VAL A 105 12.45 0.54 0.10
CA VAL A 105 11.08 0.15 -0.28
C VAL A 105 10.60 1.08 -1.39
N SER A 106 9.86 0.57 -2.36
CA SER A 106 9.33 1.38 -3.46
C SER A 106 7.84 1.18 -3.69
N CYS A 107 7.21 2.17 -4.31
CA CYS A 107 5.82 2.09 -4.74
C CYS A 107 5.60 0.91 -5.71
N GLY A 108 6.55 0.60 -6.58
CA GLY A 108 6.44 -0.51 -7.54
C GLY A 108 6.86 -1.88 -7.00
N GLY A 109 7.33 -2.01 -5.75
CA GLY A 109 7.89 -3.27 -5.21
C GLY A 109 7.28 -3.76 -3.89
N TRP A 110 6.49 -2.96 -3.22
CA TRP A 110 6.03 -3.22 -1.86
C TRP A 110 5.19 -4.50 -1.69
N VAL A 111 4.43 -4.90 -2.70
CA VAL A 111 3.65 -6.16 -2.66
C VAL A 111 4.59 -7.36 -2.61
N SER A 112 5.70 -7.34 -3.37
CA SER A 112 6.77 -8.33 -3.27
C SER A 112 7.37 -8.40 -1.88
N ASP A 113 7.57 -7.24 -1.24
CA ASP A 113 8.15 -7.17 0.10
C ASP A 113 7.21 -7.76 1.14
N VAL A 114 5.91 -7.49 1.05
CA VAL A 114 4.90 -8.14 1.89
C VAL A 114 4.92 -9.65 1.69
N LEU A 115 4.94 -10.12 0.44
CA LEU A 115 4.94 -11.55 0.13
C LEU A 115 6.15 -12.29 0.69
N ARG A 116 7.34 -11.66 0.67
CA ARG A 116 8.59 -12.25 1.13
C ARG A 116 8.75 -12.21 2.63
N ASN A 117 8.34 -11.10 3.26
CA ASN A 117 8.77 -10.76 4.61
C ASN A 117 7.65 -10.90 5.67
N ASN A 118 6.37 -10.96 5.27
CA ASN A 118 5.28 -11.04 6.22
C ASN A 118 4.81 -12.49 6.42
N PRO A 119 5.06 -13.11 7.59
CA PRO A 119 4.69 -14.51 7.84
C PRO A 119 3.17 -14.73 8.01
N PHE A 120 2.40 -13.67 8.17
CA PHE A 120 0.96 -13.72 8.41
C PHE A 120 0.14 -13.56 7.13
N VAL A 121 0.71 -13.08 6.02
CA VAL A 121 -0.01 -13.00 4.74
C VAL A 121 -0.30 -14.42 4.23
N ARG A 122 -1.56 -14.68 3.89
CA ARG A 122 -2.03 -15.98 3.37
C ARG A 122 -2.29 -15.94 1.88
N ASN A 123 -2.94 -14.88 1.43
CA ASN A 123 -3.26 -14.68 0.04
C ASN A 123 -2.98 -13.23 -0.32
N ILE A 124 -2.50 -13.01 -1.53
CA ILE A 124 -2.43 -11.68 -2.14
C ILE A 124 -3.27 -11.75 -3.41
N ILE A 125 -4.14 -10.78 -3.60
CA ILE A 125 -5.01 -10.66 -4.74
C ILE A 125 -4.79 -9.25 -5.31
N VAL A 126 -4.39 -9.15 -6.57
CA VAL A 126 -4.21 -7.88 -7.27
C VAL A 126 -5.27 -7.77 -8.35
N VAL A 127 -6.02 -6.69 -8.34
CA VAL A 127 -7.15 -6.42 -9.21
C VAL A 127 -6.88 -5.17 -10.05
N GLY A 128 -6.86 -5.30 -11.36
CA GLY A 128 -6.73 -4.18 -12.30
C GLY A 128 -5.34 -4.03 -12.94
N ALA A 129 -4.36 -4.83 -12.53
CA ALA A 129 -3.02 -4.75 -13.14
C ALA A 129 -3.04 -5.14 -14.63
N SER A 130 -2.19 -4.48 -15.44
CA SER A 130 -2.11 -4.78 -16.87
C SER A 130 -1.50 -6.16 -17.11
N ASP A 131 -1.98 -6.86 -18.15
CA ASP A 131 -1.46 -8.18 -18.54
C ASP A 131 0.03 -8.14 -18.87
N GLU A 132 0.49 -7.05 -19.48
CA GLU A 132 1.88 -6.85 -19.83
C GLU A 132 2.79 -6.77 -18.60
N LEU A 133 2.37 -6.09 -17.55
CA LEU A 133 3.13 -5.97 -16.31
C LEU A 133 3.10 -7.27 -15.51
N ILE A 134 1.97 -7.96 -15.50
CA ILE A 134 1.85 -9.29 -14.86
C ILE A 134 2.81 -10.29 -15.54
N ALA A 135 2.92 -10.25 -16.86
CA ALA A 135 3.81 -11.15 -17.62
C ALA A 135 5.31 -10.90 -17.33
N GLN A 136 5.68 -9.72 -16.83
CA GLN A 136 7.07 -9.39 -16.45
C GLN A 136 7.46 -9.93 -15.06
N ILE A 137 6.48 -10.36 -14.26
CA ILE A 137 6.75 -10.90 -12.92
C ILE A 137 7.38 -12.28 -13.06
N PRO A 138 8.49 -12.57 -12.35
CA PRO A 138 9.07 -13.92 -12.32
C PRO A 138 8.04 -14.98 -11.91
N ASP A 139 8.00 -16.12 -12.59
CA ASP A 139 7.00 -17.17 -12.38
C ASP A 139 6.88 -17.58 -10.91
N ALA A 140 8.00 -17.76 -10.23
CA ALA A 140 8.06 -18.17 -8.82
C ALA A 140 7.37 -17.19 -7.85
N LEU A 141 7.20 -15.92 -8.23
CA LEU A 141 6.44 -14.91 -7.47
C LEU A 141 5.00 -14.83 -7.99
N ARG A 142 4.81 -14.88 -9.31
CA ARG A 142 3.51 -14.79 -9.95
C ARG A 142 2.56 -15.90 -9.48
N GLU A 143 3.05 -17.12 -9.33
CA GLU A 143 2.28 -18.27 -8.86
C GLU A 143 1.75 -18.13 -7.42
N LYS A 144 2.29 -17.21 -6.64
CA LYS A 144 1.89 -16.97 -5.25
C LYS A 144 0.83 -15.88 -5.08
N VAL A 145 0.44 -15.23 -6.16
CA VAL A 145 -0.50 -14.11 -6.18
C VAL A 145 -1.61 -14.40 -7.16
N VAL A 146 -2.84 -14.11 -6.77
CA VAL A 146 -4.00 -14.18 -7.67
C VAL A 146 -4.14 -12.83 -8.36
N PHE A 147 -4.16 -12.83 -9.69
CA PHE A 147 -4.38 -11.63 -10.50
C PHE A 147 -5.76 -11.70 -11.15
N TYR A 148 -6.46 -10.58 -11.08
CA TYR A 148 -7.58 -10.25 -11.96
C TYR A 148 -7.11 -9.10 -12.83
N SER A 149 -6.67 -9.42 -14.05
CA SER A 149 -6.06 -8.42 -14.94
C SER A 149 -7.08 -7.43 -15.47
N GLN A 150 -6.60 -6.31 -16.00
CA GLN A 150 -7.46 -5.30 -16.64
C GLN A 150 -8.30 -5.93 -17.77
N SER A 151 -7.70 -6.78 -18.60
CA SER A 151 -8.41 -7.44 -19.71
C SER A 151 -9.49 -8.40 -19.22
N GLU A 152 -9.25 -9.16 -18.15
CA GLU A 152 -10.26 -10.03 -17.55
C GLU A 152 -11.45 -9.24 -17.01
N ILE A 153 -11.20 -8.12 -16.32
CA ILE A 153 -12.23 -7.24 -15.79
C ILE A 153 -13.07 -6.66 -16.93
N ASP A 154 -12.45 -6.20 -18.00
CA ASP A 154 -13.14 -5.62 -19.16
C ASP A 154 -14.00 -6.65 -19.89
N HIS A 155 -13.57 -7.91 -19.97
CA HIS A 155 -14.35 -9.00 -20.53
C HIS A 155 -15.57 -9.36 -19.66
N HIS A 156 -15.46 -9.21 -18.33
CA HIS A 156 -16.52 -9.50 -17.38
C HIS A 156 -17.50 -8.34 -17.16
N ARG A 157 -17.32 -7.18 -17.80
CA ARG A 157 -18.30 -6.06 -17.79
C ARG A 157 -19.68 -6.39 -18.36
N ALA A 158 -19.86 -7.58 -18.87
CA ALA A 158 -21.17 -8.12 -19.29
C ALA A 158 -21.87 -8.91 -18.17
N TRP A 159 -21.76 -8.49 -16.93
CA TRP A 159 -22.59 -9.03 -15.86
C TRP A 159 -24.03 -8.50 -16.05
N PRO A 160 -25.05 -9.39 -16.03
CA PRO A 160 -26.43 -9.01 -16.21
C PRO A 160 -26.97 -8.16 -15.06
#